data_b619860c45ab41e1ab02bb733d1838d9
#
_entry.id   b619860c45ab41e1ab02bb733d1838d9
#
_cell.length_a   1.000
_cell.length_b   1.000
_cell.length_c   1.000
_cell.angle_alpha   90.00
_cell.angle_beta   90.00
_cell.angle_gamma   90.00
#
_symmetry.space_group_name_H-M   'P 1'
#
loop_
_entity.id
_entity.type
_entity.pdbx_description
1 polymer ?
#
loop_
_entity_poly.entity_id
_entity_poly.type
_entity_poly.pdbx_seq_one_letter_code
_entity_poly.pdbx_strand_id
1 'polypeptide(L)'
;VVDMQNDFCAENGYVHKNLGVDMGSNFPLAQRIMDLVGAARRAHAMVVWIKANYEHRYLSGQALAKLQQKQISSICCEGGTWGWDFFEVEAEPDEWVIEKHTYSGFHGTELDRVLRFKGVRTLVMTGVSTNVCVESTLRDGYFNGYYIVMPEDCVDSPARVQHDATLMNVRMYFGDVVGTGAEIAEIWAVDSGAMGSNTA
;
A
#
# COMPACT_ATOMS: atom_id res chain seq x y z
N VAL A 1 1.66 -3.49 2.00
CA VAL A 1 0.28 -2.95 1.99
C VAL A 1 0.35 -1.45 2.28
N VAL A 2 -0.20 -0.62 1.40
CA VAL A 2 -0.07 0.84 1.47
C VAL A 2 -1.41 1.47 1.87
N ASP A 3 -1.38 2.26 2.96
CA ASP A 3 -2.42 3.21 3.37
C ASP A 3 -3.86 2.67 3.47
N MET A 4 -4.03 1.40 3.83
CA MET A 4 -5.36 0.85 4.14
C MET A 4 -5.82 1.36 5.52
N GLN A 5 -6.15 2.67 5.58
CA GLN A 5 -6.55 3.39 6.79
C GLN A 5 -7.95 3.99 6.64
N ASN A 6 -8.66 4.19 7.76
CA ASN A 6 -10.04 4.67 7.75
C ASN A 6 -10.21 6.01 7.03
N ASP A 7 -9.28 6.95 7.19
CA ASP A 7 -9.34 8.25 6.52
C ASP A 7 -9.26 8.17 4.98
N PHE A 8 -8.63 7.12 4.45
CA PHE A 8 -8.57 6.88 3.01
C PHE A 8 -9.68 5.98 2.48
N CYS A 9 -10.18 5.03 3.30
CA CYS A 9 -10.98 3.92 2.81
C CYS A 9 -12.41 3.88 3.34
N ALA A 10 -12.69 4.49 4.49
CA ALA A 10 -14.00 4.36 5.13
C ALA A 10 -14.96 5.48 4.74
N GLU A 11 -16.26 5.15 4.77
CA GLU A 11 -17.30 6.18 4.88
C GLU A 11 -17.04 7.05 6.12
N ASN A 12 -17.23 8.37 6.00
CA ASN A 12 -16.88 9.33 7.03
C ASN A 12 -15.38 9.51 7.33
N GLY A 13 -14.48 8.88 6.57
CA GLY A 13 -13.07 9.19 6.55
C GLY A 13 -12.77 10.53 5.86
N TYR A 14 -11.51 10.95 5.92
CA TYR A 14 -11.06 12.23 5.36
C TYR A 14 -11.33 12.36 3.85
N VAL A 15 -11.04 11.31 3.06
CA VAL A 15 -11.23 11.33 1.60
C VAL A 15 -12.72 11.45 1.25
N HIS A 16 -13.57 10.67 1.90
CA HIS A 16 -15.01 10.75 1.72
C HIS A 16 -15.55 12.16 2.04
N LYS A 17 -15.20 12.70 3.22
CA LYS A 17 -15.69 14.02 3.68
C LYS A 17 -15.23 15.19 2.84
N ASN A 18 -13.97 15.20 2.43
CA ASN A 18 -13.36 16.35 1.76
C ASN A 18 -13.42 16.28 0.23
N LEU A 19 -13.55 15.08 -0.35
CA LEU A 19 -13.53 14.89 -1.80
C LEU A 19 -14.83 14.31 -2.36
N GLY A 20 -15.77 13.86 -1.51
CA GLY A 20 -17.05 13.31 -1.94
C GLY A 20 -16.93 12.00 -2.72
N VAL A 21 -15.90 11.22 -2.44
CA VAL A 21 -15.58 9.98 -3.15
C VAL A 21 -16.42 8.82 -2.60
N ASP A 22 -16.94 7.98 -3.49
CA ASP A 22 -17.57 6.71 -3.12
C ASP A 22 -16.54 5.72 -2.55
N MET A 23 -16.84 5.14 -1.40
CA MET A 23 -15.97 4.20 -0.68
C MET A 23 -16.38 2.72 -0.88
N GLY A 24 -17.41 2.42 -1.66
CA GLY A 24 -17.98 1.08 -1.78
C GLY A 24 -17.04 0.00 -2.30
N SER A 25 -16.01 0.39 -3.07
CA SER A 25 -15.00 -0.55 -3.59
C SER A 25 -13.95 -0.97 -2.55
N ASN A 26 -13.79 -0.23 -1.45
CA ASN A 26 -12.68 -0.42 -0.51
C ASN A 26 -12.87 -1.65 0.38
N PHE A 27 -14.08 -2.01 0.77
CA PHE A 27 -14.31 -3.21 1.57
C PHE A 27 -13.94 -4.50 0.81
N PRO A 28 -14.42 -4.73 -0.42
CA PRO A 28 -13.96 -5.86 -1.23
C PRO A 28 -12.45 -5.84 -1.51
N LEU A 29 -11.85 -4.66 -1.68
CA LEU A 29 -10.41 -4.50 -1.83
C LEU A 29 -9.66 -5.00 -0.59
N ALA A 30 -10.08 -4.57 0.61
CA ALA A 30 -9.47 -4.99 1.86
C ALA A 30 -9.52 -6.52 2.03
N GLN A 31 -10.63 -7.16 1.64
CA GLN A 31 -10.76 -8.61 1.69
C GLN A 31 -9.74 -9.31 0.78
N ARG A 32 -9.61 -8.86 -0.49
CA ARG A 32 -8.62 -9.43 -1.42
C ARG A 32 -7.18 -9.23 -0.94
N ILE A 33 -6.89 -8.06 -0.36
CA ILE A 33 -5.58 -7.80 0.25
C ILE A 33 -5.32 -8.77 1.41
N MET A 34 -6.30 -8.99 2.30
CA MET A 34 -6.13 -9.90 3.44
C MET A 34 -6.01 -11.37 3.00
N ASP A 35 -6.68 -11.79 1.93
CA ASP A 35 -6.50 -13.11 1.33
C ASP A 35 -5.06 -13.30 0.82
N LEU A 36 -4.52 -12.30 0.12
CA LEU A 36 -3.13 -12.30 -0.34
C LEU A 36 -2.13 -12.25 0.82
N VAL A 37 -2.38 -11.43 1.84
CA VAL A 37 -1.57 -11.37 3.08
C VAL A 37 -1.58 -12.72 3.78
N GLY A 38 -2.73 -13.38 3.88
CA GLY A 38 -2.81 -14.73 4.43
C GLY A 38 -1.98 -15.75 3.64
N ALA A 39 -1.94 -15.64 2.31
CA ALA A 39 -1.08 -16.47 1.46
C ALA A 39 0.42 -16.13 1.68
N ALA A 40 0.77 -14.85 1.78
CA ALA A 40 2.13 -14.40 2.06
C ALA A 40 2.65 -14.96 3.41
N ARG A 41 1.83 -14.89 4.45
CA ARG A 41 2.14 -15.45 5.78
C ARG A 41 2.40 -16.95 5.71
N ARG A 42 1.56 -17.72 5.02
CA ARG A 42 1.77 -19.17 4.82
C ARG A 42 3.02 -19.50 4.02
N ALA A 43 3.39 -18.64 3.09
CA ALA A 43 4.60 -18.77 2.27
C ALA A 43 5.85 -18.20 2.96
N HIS A 44 5.75 -17.71 4.19
CA HIS A 44 6.82 -17.02 4.91
C HIS A 44 7.38 -15.80 4.17
N ALA A 45 6.58 -15.20 3.29
CA ALA A 45 6.91 -13.92 2.68
C ALA A 45 6.69 -12.79 3.70
N MET A 46 7.61 -11.82 3.70
CA MET A 46 7.55 -10.70 4.62
C MET A 46 6.36 -9.80 4.30
N VAL A 47 5.54 -9.50 5.30
CA VAL A 47 4.48 -8.49 5.20
C VAL A 47 4.96 -7.20 5.83
N VAL A 48 4.73 -6.08 5.11
CA VAL A 48 5.01 -4.73 5.61
C VAL A 48 3.79 -3.86 5.40
N TRP A 49 3.38 -3.17 6.45
CA TRP A 49 2.28 -2.22 6.47
C TRP A 49 2.83 -0.80 6.41
N ILE A 50 2.33 0.00 5.49
CA ILE A 50 2.68 1.41 5.37
C ILE A 50 1.47 2.23 5.78
N LYS A 51 1.64 3.10 6.78
CA LYS A 51 0.61 4.02 7.28
C LYS A 51 1.03 5.46 7.08
N ALA A 52 0.14 6.27 6.57
CA ALA A 52 0.31 7.72 6.54
C ALA A 52 0.01 8.33 7.91
N ASN A 53 0.77 9.36 8.26
CA ASN A 53 0.45 10.32 9.31
C ASN A 53 0.72 11.71 8.75
N TYR A 54 -0.34 12.47 8.45
CA TYR A 54 -0.25 13.78 7.81
C TYR A 54 -0.56 14.93 8.79
N GLU A 55 -0.19 14.76 10.05
CA GLU A 55 -0.18 15.88 10.99
C GLU A 55 0.64 17.04 10.43
N HIS A 56 0.15 18.26 10.55
CA HIS A 56 0.74 19.44 9.93
C HIS A 56 2.23 19.65 10.30
N ARG A 57 2.64 19.20 11.49
CA ARG A 57 4.05 19.28 11.95
C ARG A 57 5.02 18.44 11.12
N TYR A 58 4.51 17.42 10.41
CA TYR A 58 5.33 16.55 9.58
C TYR A 58 5.29 16.92 8.10
N LEU A 59 4.31 17.73 7.68
CA LEU A 59 4.12 18.06 6.28
C LEU A 59 5.13 19.09 5.78
N SER A 60 5.53 18.96 4.52
CA SER A 60 6.34 19.96 3.84
C SER A 60 5.56 21.27 3.66
N GLY A 61 6.30 22.38 3.51
CA GLY A 61 5.68 23.68 3.23
C GLY A 61 4.81 23.67 1.96
N GLN A 62 5.18 22.88 0.94
CA GLN A 62 4.38 22.72 -0.28
C GLN A 62 3.06 22.00 -0.01
N ALA A 63 3.08 20.96 0.83
CA ALA A 63 1.86 20.23 1.21
C ALA A 63 0.91 21.12 2.00
N LEU A 64 1.42 21.88 2.97
CA LEU A 64 0.64 22.85 3.76
C LEU A 64 0.04 23.95 2.88
N ALA A 65 0.82 24.50 1.94
CA ALA A 65 0.33 25.52 1.00
C ALA A 65 -0.80 24.97 0.12
N LYS A 66 -0.73 23.70 -0.30
CA LYS A 66 -1.77 23.06 -1.09
C LYS A 66 -3.06 22.84 -0.29
N LEU A 67 -2.96 22.45 0.99
CA LEU A 67 -4.12 22.36 1.88
C LEU A 67 -4.79 23.74 2.06
N GLN A 68 -3.98 24.78 2.31
CA GLN A 68 -4.47 26.15 2.45
C GLN A 68 -5.18 26.63 1.18
N GLN A 69 -4.60 26.37 0.00
CA GLN A 69 -5.22 26.72 -1.29
C GLN A 69 -6.58 26.04 -1.49
N LYS A 70 -6.72 24.82 -1.00
CA LYS A 70 -7.98 24.05 -1.04
C LYS A 70 -8.92 24.37 0.11
N GLN A 71 -8.53 25.24 1.03
CA GLN A 71 -9.29 25.59 2.24
C GLN A 71 -9.59 24.36 3.13
N ILE A 72 -8.69 23.37 3.15
CA ILE A 72 -8.80 22.18 3.98
C ILE A 72 -8.01 22.41 5.27
N SER A 73 -8.69 22.37 6.41
CA SER A 73 -8.12 22.51 7.75
C SER A 73 -8.05 21.19 8.53
N SER A 74 -8.79 20.17 8.09
CA SER A 74 -8.77 18.85 8.74
C SER A 74 -7.45 18.15 8.48
N ILE A 75 -6.99 17.38 9.49
CA ILE A 75 -5.79 16.55 9.39
C ILE A 75 -6.20 15.18 8.85
N CYS A 76 -5.45 14.67 7.88
CA CYS A 76 -5.64 13.33 7.36
C CYS A 76 -4.73 12.35 8.12
N CYS A 77 -5.28 11.24 8.57
CA CYS A 77 -4.54 10.19 9.27
C CYS A 77 -3.75 10.74 10.48
N GLU A 78 -4.38 11.59 11.31
CA GLU A 78 -3.77 12.08 12.55
C GLU A 78 -3.50 10.92 13.50
N GLY A 79 -2.28 10.82 13.99
CA GLY A 79 -1.84 9.73 14.84
C GLY A 79 -2.72 9.51 16.08
N GLY A 80 -3.10 8.27 16.36
CA GLY A 80 -3.94 7.89 17.48
C GLY A 80 -5.43 8.18 17.32
N THR A 81 -5.86 8.62 16.13
CA THR A 81 -7.29 8.80 15.82
C THR A 81 -7.85 7.61 15.05
N TRP A 82 -9.18 7.48 15.05
CA TRP A 82 -9.87 6.48 14.23
C TRP A 82 -9.48 6.59 12.74
N GLY A 83 -9.28 7.79 12.19
CA GLY A 83 -8.87 8.01 10.82
C GLY A 83 -7.51 7.41 10.49
N TRP A 84 -6.60 7.36 11.48
CA TRP A 84 -5.29 6.75 11.38
C TRP A 84 -5.32 5.22 11.49
N ASP A 85 -6.33 4.63 12.16
CA ASP A 85 -6.43 3.18 12.33
C ASP A 85 -6.61 2.46 10.98
N PHE A 86 -6.25 1.18 10.95
CA PHE A 86 -6.44 0.33 9.77
C PHE A 86 -7.92 0.18 9.41
N PHE A 87 -8.19 0.13 8.12
CA PHE A 87 -9.50 -0.14 7.54
C PHE A 87 -9.60 -1.59 7.10
N GLU A 88 -10.38 -2.40 7.81
CA GLU A 88 -10.71 -3.80 7.46
C GLU A 88 -9.47 -4.68 7.14
N VAL A 89 -8.29 -4.29 7.62
CA VAL A 89 -7.06 -5.07 7.54
C VAL A 89 -6.38 -5.10 8.90
N GLU A 90 -5.55 -6.11 9.14
CA GLU A 90 -4.90 -6.32 10.43
C GLU A 90 -3.45 -6.78 10.26
N ALA A 91 -2.55 -6.09 10.95
CA ALA A 91 -1.15 -6.46 11.08
C ALA A 91 -0.96 -7.45 12.25
N GLU A 92 -0.13 -8.46 12.07
CA GLU A 92 0.31 -9.30 13.19
C GLU A 92 1.37 -8.59 14.04
N PRO A 93 1.52 -8.95 15.33
CA PRO A 93 2.40 -8.21 16.25
C PRO A 93 3.87 -8.15 15.86
N ASP A 94 4.35 -9.09 15.07
CA ASP A 94 5.73 -9.20 14.59
C ASP A 94 5.94 -8.63 13.18
N GLU A 95 4.89 -8.13 12.55
CA GLU A 95 4.96 -7.48 11.24
C GLU A 95 5.38 -6.01 11.34
N TRP A 96 6.09 -5.56 10.33
CA TRP A 96 6.56 -4.17 10.28
C TRP A 96 5.45 -3.20 9.90
N VAL A 97 5.27 -2.17 10.71
CA VAL A 97 4.40 -1.02 10.40
C VAL A 97 5.30 0.20 10.24
N ILE A 98 5.37 0.71 9.02
CA ILE A 98 6.20 1.87 8.64
C ILE A 98 5.30 3.10 8.54
N GLU A 99 5.55 4.11 9.37
CA GLU A 99 4.86 5.39 9.29
C GLU A 99 5.56 6.33 8.30
N LYS A 100 4.79 6.98 7.44
CA LYS A 100 5.26 7.95 6.45
C LYS A 100 4.51 9.28 6.54
N HIS A 101 5.15 10.35 6.10
CA HIS A 101 4.61 11.70 6.13
C HIS A 101 4.49 12.35 4.74
N THR A 102 4.68 11.56 3.70
CA THR A 102 4.48 11.93 2.30
C THR A 102 3.95 10.74 1.51
N TYR A 103 3.84 10.83 0.18
CA TYR A 103 3.19 9.79 -0.62
C TYR A 103 3.97 8.48 -0.67
N SER A 104 5.30 8.55 -0.79
CA SER A 104 6.14 7.36 -0.85
C SER A 104 6.43 6.78 0.53
N GLY A 105 6.30 5.47 0.66
CA GLY A 105 6.71 4.71 1.84
C GLY A 105 8.23 4.66 2.05
N PHE A 106 9.02 4.98 1.04
CA PHE A 106 10.49 5.03 1.15
C PHE A 106 11.02 6.39 1.62
N HIS A 107 10.30 7.47 1.30
CA HIS A 107 10.82 8.81 1.54
C HIS A 107 10.83 9.19 3.02
N GLY A 108 12.05 9.34 3.59
CA GLY A 108 12.24 9.73 4.98
C GLY A 108 11.83 8.67 6.01
N THR A 109 11.74 7.40 5.59
CA THR A 109 11.39 6.27 6.46
C THR A 109 12.52 5.25 6.56
N GLU A 110 12.33 4.24 7.37
CA GLU A 110 13.27 3.12 7.50
C GLU A 110 12.97 1.95 6.54
N LEU A 111 12.00 2.07 5.63
CA LEU A 111 11.52 0.97 4.79
C LEU A 111 12.67 0.30 4.01
N ASP A 112 13.50 1.05 3.29
CA ASP A 112 14.61 0.49 2.51
C ASP A 112 15.60 -0.27 3.40
N ARG A 113 15.94 0.29 4.56
CA ARG A 113 16.83 -0.35 5.53
C ARG A 113 16.28 -1.70 6.01
N VAL A 114 15.00 -1.75 6.34
CA VAL A 114 14.32 -2.96 6.81
C VAL A 114 14.28 -4.01 5.71
N LEU A 115 13.87 -3.65 4.49
CA LEU A 115 13.79 -4.57 3.35
C LEU A 115 15.17 -5.15 2.98
N ARG A 116 16.21 -4.33 2.95
CA ARG A 116 17.59 -4.79 2.67
C ARG A 116 18.11 -5.71 3.76
N PHE A 117 17.88 -5.37 5.03
CA PHE A 117 18.28 -6.22 6.15
C PHE A 117 17.64 -7.61 6.10
N LYS A 118 16.40 -7.69 5.61
CA LYS A 118 15.66 -8.95 5.42
C LYS A 118 15.96 -9.65 4.09
N GLY A 119 16.82 -9.08 3.24
CA GLY A 119 17.18 -9.66 1.95
C GLY A 119 16.07 -9.64 0.90
N VAL A 120 15.07 -8.76 1.08
CA VAL A 120 13.96 -8.62 0.15
C VAL A 120 14.47 -8.09 -1.20
N ARG A 121 13.99 -8.68 -2.29
CA ARG A 121 14.34 -8.29 -3.66
C ARG A 121 13.13 -7.91 -4.50
N THR A 122 11.95 -8.44 -4.19
CA THR A 122 10.72 -8.22 -4.92
C THR A 122 9.67 -7.63 -3.99
N LEU A 123 8.96 -6.61 -4.46
CA LEU A 123 7.85 -5.97 -3.75
C LEU A 123 6.54 -6.31 -4.45
N VAL A 124 5.61 -6.93 -3.73
CA VAL A 124 4.22 -7.07 -4.16
C VAL A 124 3.45 -5.87 -3.60
N MET A 125 3.03 -4.97 -4.49
CA MET A 125 2.46 -3.68 -4.10
C MET A 125 0.93 -3.74 -4.05
N THR A 126 0.36 -3.40 -2.89
CA THR A 126 -1.10 -3.41 -2.67
C THR A 126 -1.54 -2.17 -1.90
N GLY A 127 -2.84 -1.87 -1.91
CA GLY A 127 -3.44 -0.78 -1.14
C GLY A 127 -3.93 0.40 -1.96
N VAL A 128 -3.96 1.58 -1.34
CA VAL A 128 -4.52 2.82 -1.90
C VAL A 128 -3.59 4.03 -1.75
N SER A 129 -3.76 5.11 -2.54
CA SER A 129 -4.44 5.08 -3.84
C SER A 129 -3.44 4.69 -4.90
N THR A 130 -3.86 3.89 -5.88
CA THR A 130 -3.02 3.35 -6.96
C THR A 130 -2.10 4.40 -7.56
N ASN A 131 -2.66 5.54 -7.96
CA ASN A 131 -1.98 6.63 -8.68
C ASN A 131 -1.24 7.64 -7.78
N VAL A 132 -1.27 7.47 -6.48
CA VAL A 132 -0.62 8.40 -5.53
C VAL A 132 0.36 7.62 -4.64
N CYS A 133 -0.09 7.08 -3.52
CA CYS A 133 0.80 6.49 -2.53
C CYS A 133 1.39 5.15 -3.00
N VAL A 134 0.60 4.32 -3.67
CA VAL A 134 1.10 3.06 -4.23
C VAL A 134 2.11 3.34 -5.33
N GLU A 135 1.76 4.19 -6.33
CA GLU A 135 2.67 4.52 -7.44
C GLU A 135 3.94 5.23 -6.96
N SER A 136 3.84 6.17 -6.03
CA SER A 136 5.04 6.84 -5.49
C SER A 136 5.97 5.87 -4.77
N THR A 137 5.39 4.94 -3.99
CA THR A 137 6.17 3.93 -3.27
C THR A 137 6.82 2.93 -4.22
N LEU A 138 6.09 2.43 -5.23
CA LEU A 138 6.66 1.49 -6.19
C LEU A 138 7.76 2.11 -7.05
N ARG A 139 7.63 3.39 -7.45
CA ARG A 139 8.67 4.08 -8.23
C ARG A 139 9.95 4.23 -7.42
N ASP A 140 9.85 4.65 -6.16
CA ASP A 140 11.02 4.70 -5.27
C ASP A 140 11.58 3.29 -5.01
N GLY A 141 10.74 2.27 -4.87
CA GLY A 141 11.18 0.87 -4.80
C GLY A 141 11.97 0.45 -6.03
N TYR A 142 11.47 0.75 -7.23
CA TYR A 142 12.17 0.49 -8.49
C TYR A 142 13.52 1.23 -8.56
N PHE A 143 13.56 2.51 -8.20
CA PHE A 143 14.81 3.30 -8.20
C PHE A 143 15.82 2.81 -7.14
N ASN A 144 15.34 2.17 -6.08
CA ASN A 144 16.17 1.49 -5.09
C ASN A 144 16.59 0.07 -5.51
N GLY A 145 16.18 -0.40 -6.70
CA GLY A 145 16.60 -1.67 -7.28
C GLY A 145 15.75 -2.88 -6.91
N TYR A 146 14.55 -2.68 -6.39
CA TYR A 146 13.58 -3.76 -6.17
C TYR A 146 12.83 -4.12 -7.45
N TYR A 147 12.55 -5.40 -7.63
CA TYR A 147 11.55 -5.87 -8.59
C TYR A 147 10.16 -5.52 -8.09
N ILE A 148 9.30 -5.07 -8.99
CA ILE A 148 7.93 -4.66 -8.66
C ILE A 148 6.94 -5.63 -9.28
N VAL A 149 6.00 -6.12 -8.47
CA VAL A 149 4.82 -6.87 -8.90
C VAL A 149 3.59 -6.19 -8.31
N MET A 150 2.56 -5.97 -9.11
CA MET A 150 1.33 -5.34 -8.66
C MET A 150 0.12 -6.15 -9.09
N PRO A 151 -0.60 -6.80 -8.16
CA PRO A 151 -1.89 -7.42 -8.47
C PRO A 151 -2.94 -6.32 -8.65
N GLU A 152 -3.55 -6.28 -9.86
CA GLU A 152 -4.49 -5.23 -10.25
C GLU A 152 -5.70 -5.17 -9.33
N ASP A 153 -6.18 -6.31 -8.87
CA ASP A 153 -7.34 -6.42 -8.00
C ASP A 153 -7.08 -6.08 -6.51
N CYS A 154 -5.79 -5.92 -6.13
CA CYS A 154 -5.37 -5.54 -4.78
C CYS A 154 -4.91 -4.08 -4.66
N VAL A 155 -5.18 -3.26 -5.66
CA VAL A 155 -4.98 -1.81 -5.62
C VAL A 155 -6.22 -1.09 -6.15
N ASP A 156 -6.52 0.09 -5.63
CA ASP A 156 -7.65 0.89 -6.12
C ASP A 156 -7.39 2.39 -6.00
N SER A 157 -8.15 3.16 -6.78
CA SER A 157 -8.19 4.61 -6.73
C SER A 157 -9.56 5.11 -7.13
N PRO A 158 -10.07 6.17 -6.47
CA PRO A 158 -11.35 6.77 -6.81
C PRO A 158 -11.47 7.22 -8.27
N ALA A 159 -10.33 7.56 -8.88
CA ALA A 159 -10.29 8.03 -10.27
C ALA A 159 -9.84 6.91 -11.22
N ARG A 160 -10.79 6.21 -11.84
CA ARG A 160 -10.51 5.05 -12.72
C ARG A 160 -9.49 5.37 -13.80
N VAL A 161 -9.59 6.51 -14.47
CA VAL A 161 -8.63 6.92 -15.50
C VAL A 161 -7.19 7.01 -14.97
N GLN A 162 -7.02 7.52 -13.75
CA GLN A 162 -5.70 7.63 -13.10
C GLN A 162 -5.19 6.25 -12.67
N HIS A 163 -6.08 5.40 -12.16
CA HIS A 163 -5.76 4.01 -11.84
C HIS A 163 -5.24 3.26 -13.08
N ASP A 164 -5.99 3.29 -14.17
CA ASP A 164 -5.64 2.60 -15.43
C ASP A 164 -4.32 3.14 -16.01
N ALA A 165 -4.09 4.45 -15.95
CA ALA A 165 -2.83 5.07 -16.38
C ALA A 165 -1.63 4.57 -15.55
N THR A 166 -1.80 4.42 -14.24
CA THR A 166 -0.76 3.87 -13.37
C THR A 166 -0.47 2.41 -13.73
N LEU A 167 -1.49 1.56 -13.87
CA LEU A 167 -1.31 0.16 -14.29
C LEU A 167 -0.54 0.05 -15.60
N MET A 168 -0.89 0.90 -16.58
CA MET A 168 -0.18 0.97 -17.86
C MET A 168 1.30 1.37 -17.68
N ASN A 169 1.57 2.42 -16.88
CA ASN A 169 2.94 2.86 -16.59
C ASN A 169 3.77 1.77 -15.91
N VAL A 170 3.18 1.05 -14.97
CA VAL A 170 3.87 -0.05 -14.28
C VAL A 170 4.23 -1.16 -15.26
N ARG A 171 3.28 -1.63 -16.07
CA ARG A 171 3.53 -2.65 -17.11
C ARG A 171 4.61 -2.26 -18.10
N MET A 172 4.68 -0.98 -18.46
CA MET A 172 5.62 -0.52 -19.47
C MET A 172 7.03 -0.24 -18.94
N TYR A 173 7.17 0.18 -17.67
CA TYR A 173 8.42 0.79 -17.22
C TYR A 173 8.93 0.32 -15.87
N PHE A 174 8.10 -0.21 -14.96
CA PHE A 174 8.50 -0.39 -13.57
C PHE A 174 8.43 -1.84 -13.07
N GLY A 175 7.61 -2.69 -13.68
CA GLY A 175 7.44 -4.06 -13.21
C GLY A 175 6.29 -4.79 -13.86
N ASP A 176 5.84 -5.86 -13.23
CA ASP A 176 4.77 -6.70 -13.71
C ASP A 176 3.43 -6.33 -13.05
N VAL A 177 2.38 -6.22 -13.84
CA VAL A 177 1.01 -6.14 -13.35
C VAL A 177 0.31 -7.45 -13.66
N VAL A 178 -0.04 -8.19 -12.62
CA VAL A 178 -0.82 -9.43 -12.72
C VAL A 178 -2.30 -9.15 -12.46
N GLY A 179 -3.19 -10.01 -12.95
CA GLY A 179 -4.63 -9.76 -12.86
C GLY A 179 -5.14 -9.80 -11.44
N THR A 180 -4.69 -10.77 -10.66
CA THR A 180 -5.21 -11.01 -9.31
C THR A 180 -4.13 -11.35 -8.30
N GLY A 181 -4.41 -11.06 -7.01
CA GLY A 181 -3.62 -11.53 -5.89
C GLY A 181 -3.62 -13.06 -5.76
N ALA A 182 -4.69 -13.72 -6.22
CA ALA A 182 -4.80 -15.17 -6.24
C ALA A 182 -3.72 -15.84 -7.12
N GLU A 183 -3.38 -15.24 -8.28
CA GLU A 183 -2.29 -15.74 -9.14
C GLU A 183 -0.95 -15.76 -8.40
N ILE A 184 -0.67 -14.74 -7.59
CA ILE A 184 0.55 -14.69 -6.76
C ILE A 184 0.49 -15.74 -5.65
N ALA A 185 -0.68 -15.89 -5.01
CA ALA A 185 -0.88 -16.88 -3.96
C ALA A 185 -0.66 -18.32 -4.45
N GLU A 186 -1.09 -18.64 -5.68
CA GLU A 186 -0.86 -19.92 -6.33
C GLU A 186 0.64 -20.19 -6.56
N ILE A 187 1.40 -19.20 -7.03
CA ILE A 187 2.86 -19.31 -7.21
C ILE A 187 3.52 -19.62 -5.87
N TRP A 188 3.19 -18.91 -4.81
CA TRP A 188 3.74 -19.16 -3.47
C TRP A 188 3.37 -20.53 -2.90
N ALA A 189 2.16 -21.04 -3.20
CA ALA A 189 1.75 -22.38 -2.75
C ALA A 189 2.58 -23.49 -3.40
N VAL A 190 2.94 -23.35 -4.67
CA VAL A 190 3.79 -24.32 -5.40
C VAL A 190 5.20 -24.34 -4.82
N ASP A 191 5.80 -23.19 -4.57
CA ASP A 191 7.16 -23.07 -4.04
C ASP A 191 7.27 -23.65 -2.62
N SER A 192 6.28 -23.44 -1.77
CA SER A 192 6.24 -24.00 -0.42
C SER A 192 6.09 -25.54 -0.42
N GLY A 193 5.38 -26.11 -1.40
CA GLY A 193 5.26 -27.55 -1.58
C GLY A 193 6.56 -28.20 -2.06
N ALA A 194 7.34 -27.50 -2.89
CA ALA A 194 8.61 -27.98 -3.41
C ALA A 194 9.72 -28.02 -2.34
N MET A 195 9.72 -27.09 -1.38
CA MET A 195 10.68 -27.08 -0.27
C MET A 195 10.42 -28.17 0.77
N GLY A 196 9.16 -28.63 0.92
CA GLY A 196 8.81 -29.72 1.85
C GLY A 196 9.19 -31.12 1.36
N SER A 197 9.48 -31.32 0.06
CA SER A 197 9.79 -32.63 -0.53
C SER A 197 11.30 -32.97 -0.58
N ASN A 198 12.20 -32.09 -0.15
CA ASN A 198 13.65 -32.29 -0.19
C ASN A 198 14.28 -32.59 1.18
N THR A 199 13.50 -32.89 2.22
CA THR A 199 13.96 -33.33 3.54
C THR A 199 13.40 -34.70 3.84
N ALA A 200 13.87 -35.71 3.11
CA ALA A 200 13.70 -37.14 3.46
C ALA A 200 15.01 -37.86 3.22
#